data_1f55109776f6f705d7112b9464e1649c
#
_entry.id   1f55109776f6f705d7112b9464e1649c
#
_cell.length_a   1.000
_cell.length_b   1.000
_cell.length_c   1.000
_cell.angle_alpha   90.00
_cell.angle_beta   90.00
_cell.angle_gamma   90.00
#
_symmetry.space_group_name_H-M   'P 1'
#
loop_
_entity.id
_entity.type
_entity.pdbx_description
1 polymer ?
#
loop_
_entity_poly.entity_id
_entity_poly.type
_entity_poly.pdbx_seq_one_letter_code
_entity_poly.pdbx_strand_id
1 'polypeptide(L)'
;MARKLGLSLFWRTFAWLALLLLGAGLAWQAAFRQLDAEPRALQAAQQLGDLVLLSRAALADVEPIQRLLLLKSMEKRATVKVQVAEPRDSWEAYDFDPFAKRLAQALVDRLGPDTAVARRVNGEAGLWVRFYTGRDAYWLRAKAESHAEPPRPRAWWLLVVLVATVIGSAIIAGLINRPLRELSIAAHRIREGEYDSRLNEHTLTSEIREVNRGFNRMARVLAKLEQDRSVMMAGISHDLRTPLARLRLETEMSVNDEMARNAMAQDIDQLDAVIAKFMDYARPGDIKLQVMQLGEIVEHEAQLFRNPDQIRIRHHIPAGLTVMGDPTELGRVLQNIFENARRYGRQNGEPARVEVIAQARAQEVELTLRDHGPGVPETLLSELTKPFFRGDAARTEATGSGLGLAIVEKALARMGGHLEIANASDGGLITRIRLQRAA
;
A
#
# COMPACT_ATOMS: atom_id res chain seq x y z
N MET A 1 8.12 18.48 10.51
CA MET A 1 7.28 18.04 9.40
C MET A 1 6.29 17.01 9.90
N ALA A 2 5.00 17.29 9.93
CA ALA A 2 3.96 16.40 10.43
C ALA A 2 3.84 15.20 9.47
N ARG A 3 4.17 14.00 9.93
CA ARG A 3 3.84 12.74 9.24
C ARG A 3 2.32 12.69 9.09
N LYS A 4 1.81 12.96 7.90
CA LYS A 4 0.42 12.63 7.53
C LYS A 4 0.29 11.12 7.73
N LEU A 5 -0.40 10.70 8.77
CA LEU A 5 -0.88 9.33 8.98
C LEU A 5 -1.88 9.01 7.85
N GLY A 6 -1.35 8.74 6.67
CA GLY A 6 -2.14 8.24 5.56
C GLY A 6 -2.51 6.80 5.85
N LEU A 7 -3.79 6.54 6.16
CA LEU A 7 -4.32 5.19 6.20
C LEU A 7 -3.88 4.44 4.93
N SER A 8 -3.39 3.22 5.08
CA SER A 8 -3.00 2.39 3.93
C SER A 8 -4.17 2.24 2.95
N LEU A 9 -3.88 2.00 1.68
CA LEU A 9 -4.92 1.81 0.65
C LEU A 9 -5.94 0.74 1.08
N PHE A 10 -5.47 -0.33 1.73
CA PHE A 10 -6.33 -1.38 2.28
C PHE A 10 -7.37 -0.82 3.25
N TRP A 11 -6.98 -0.03 4.24
CA TRP A 11 -7.91 0.53 5.24
C TRP A 11 -8.89 1.52 4.62
N ARG A 12 -8.47 2.27 3.61
CA ARG A 12 -9.36 3.19 2.89
C ARG A 12 -10.40 2.44 2.07
N THR A 13 -10.00 1.43 1.28
CA THR A 13 -10.93 0.62 0.48
C THR A 13 -11.85 -0.21 1.38
N PHE A 14 -11.33 -0.80 2.45
CA PHE A 14 -12.13 -1.50 3.45
C PHE A 14 -13.20 -0.60 4.07
N ALA A 15 -12.83 0.59 4.54
CA ALA A 15 -13.77 1.52 5.18
C ALA A 15 -14.88 1.98 4.21
N TRP A 16 -14.54 2.31 2.96
CA TRP A 16 -15.52 2.69 1.94
C TRP A 16 -16.47 1.54 1.59
N LEU A 17 -15.96 0.33 1.40
CA LEU A 17 -16.78 -0.85 1.13
C LEU A 17 -17.67 -1.21 2.31
N ALA A 18 -17.14 -1.15 3.53
CA ALA A 18 -17.91 -1.41 4.74
C ALA A 18 -19.03 -0.40 4.91
N LEU A 19 -18.76 0.90 4.68
CA LEU A 19 -19.77 1.96 4.76
C LEU A 19 -20.86 1.80 3.68
N LEU A 20 -20.48 1.46 2.46
CA LEU A 20 -21.39 1.24 1.34
C LEU A 20 -22.29 0.03 1.59
N LEU A 21 -21.74 -1.10 2.01
CA LEU A 21 -22.51 -2.31 2.31
C LEU A 21 -23.43 -2.13 3.51
N LEU A 22 -22.96 -1.44 4.56
CA LEU A 22 -23.80 -1.11 5.71
C LEU A 22 -24.93 -0.18 5.31
N GLY A 23 -24.64 0.87 4.54
CA GLY A 23 -25.64 1.79 4.01
C GLY A 23 -26.69 1.09 3.13
N ALA A 24 -26.26 0.20 2.23
CA ALA A 24 -27.14 -0.61 1.41
C ALA A 24 -28.05 -1.53 2.25
N GLY A 25 -27.48 -2.17 3.29
CA GLY A 25 -28.26 -3.01 4.22
C GLY A 25 -29.32 -2.23 4.98
N LEU A 26 -28.98 -1.04 5.47
CA LEU A 26 -29.94 -0.16 6.16
C LEU A 26 -31.01 0.37 5.21
N ALA A 27 -30.65 0.77 3.99
CA ALA A 27 -31.60 1.21 2.97
C ALA A 27 -32.56 0.08 2.57
N TRP A 28 -32.04 -1.13 2.36
CA TRP A 28 -32.86 -2.32 2.11
C TRP A 28 -33.86 -2.59 3.23
N GLN A 29 -33.39 -2.52 4.48
CA GLN A 29 -34.26 -2.71 5.64
C GLN A 29 -35.36 -1.66 5.73
N ALA A 30 -35.05 -0.40 5.43
CA ALA A 30 -36.05 0.69 5.40
C ALA A 30 -37.10 0.46 4.28
N ALA A 31 -36.64 0.11 3.07
CA ALA A 31 -37.52 -0.21 1.95
C ALA A 31 -38.42 -1.41 2.24
N PHE A 32 -37.86 -2.48 2.82
CA PHE A 32 -38.61 -3.67 3.19
C PHE A 32 -39.73 -3.36 4.22
N ARG A 33 -39.42 -2.50 5.21
CA ARG A 33 -40.44 -2.06 6.19
C ARG A 33 -41.59 -1.30 5.53
N GLN A 34 -41.31 -0.46 4.53
CA GLN A 34 -42.38 0.27 3.79
C GLN A 34 -43.21 -0.65 2.94
N LEU A 35 -42.62 -1.60 2.21
CA LEU A 35 -43.32 -2.56 1.36
C LEU A 35 -44.20 -3.52 2.17
N ASP A 36 -43.81 -3.87 3.38
CA ASP A 36 -44.51 -4.83 4.25
C ASP A 36 -45.64 -4.18 5.08
N ALA A 37 -45.67 -2.85 5.18
CA ALA A 37 -46.70 -2.12 5.95
C ALA A 37 -48.09 -2.20 5.34
N GLU A 38 -48.21 -2.12 4.04
CA GLU A 38 -49.54 -2.10 3.34
C GLU A 38 -50.27 -3.44 3.39
N PRO A 39 -49.65 -4.60 3.03
CA PRO A 39 -50.30 -5.91 3.16
C PRO A 39 -50.72 -6.24 4.60
N ARG A 40 -49.93 -5.85 5.59
CA ARG A 40 -50.25 -6.06 7.00
C ARG A 40 -51.42 -5.21 7.46
N ALA A 41 -51.47 -3.94 7.02
CA ALA A 41 -52.59 -3.05 7.33
C ALA A 41 -53.92 -3.61 6.77
N LEU A 42 -53.91 -4.09 5.53
CA LEU A 42 -55.06 -4.70 4.91
C LEU A 42 -55.51 -5.97 5.61
N GLN A 43 -54.57 -6.85 5.96
CA GLN A 43 -54.87 -8.09 6.70
C GLN A 43 -55.42 -7.82 8.10
N ALA A 44 -54.84 -6.85 8.83
CA ALA A 44 -55.35 -6.41 10.11
C ALA A 44 -56.76 -5.78 10.00
N ALA A 45 -56.99 -4.97 8.95
CA ALA A 45 -58.30 -4.37 8.67
C ALA A 45 -59.36 -5.44 8.37
N GLN A 46 -58.99 -6.52 7.66
CA GLN A 46 -59.90 -7.66 7.43
C GLN A 46 -60.29 -8.33 8.74
N GLN A 47 -59.35 -8.73 9.57
CA GLN A 47 -59.61 -9.40 10.84
C GLN A 47 -60.43 -8.54 11.82
N LEU A 48 -60.07 -7.25 11.92
CA LEU A 48 -60.83 -6.32 12.77
C LEU A 48 -62.23 -6.02 12.21
N GLY A 49 -62.31 -5.87 10.89
CA GLY A 49 -63.62 -5.66 10.22
C GLY A 49 -64.57 -6.83 10.46
N ASP A 50 -64.09 -8.07 10.39
CA ASP A 50 -64.90 -9.26 10.64
C ASP A 50 -65.37 -9.31 12.11
N LEU A 51 -64.51 -8.93 13.07
CA LEU A 51 -64.89 -8.80 14.47
C LEU A 51 -65.95 -7.74 14.71
N VAL A 52 -65.84 -6.60 14.04
CA VAL A 52 -66.87 -5.53 14.11
C VAL A 52 -68.19 -6.00 13.51
N LEU A 53 -68.16 -6.66 12.32
CA LEU A 53 -69.40 -7.17 11.68
C LEU A 53 -70.09 -8.25 12.52
N LEU A 54 -69.34 -9.17 13.12
CA LEU A 54 -69.85 -10.18 14.04
C LEU A 54 -70.46 -9.53 15.30
N SER A 55 -69.77 -8.54 15.85
CA SER A 55 -70.29 -7.80 17.02
C SER A 55 -71.56 -7.01 16.68
N ARG A 56 -71.62 -6.41 15.47
CA ARG A 56 -72.76 -5.72 14.94
C ARG A 56 -73.95 -6.65 14.76
N ALA A 57 -73.78 -7.83 14.17
CA ALA A 57 -74.77 -8.85 13.98
C ALA A 57 -75.34 -9.34 15.33
N ALA A 58 -74.43 -9.68 16.27
CA ALA A 58 -74.80 -10.13 17.61
C ALA A 58 -75.66 -9.10 18.40
N LEU A 59 -75.40 -7.80 18.17
CA LEU A 59 -76.11 -6.72 18.85
C LEU A 59 -77.47 -6.36 18.12
N ALA A 60 -77.57 -6.67 16.85
CA ALA A 60 -78.77 -6.35 16.04
C ALA A 60 -79.99 -7.22 16.44
N ASP A 61 -79.76 -8.50 16.76
CA ASP A 61 -80.79 -9.48 17.03
C ASP A 61 -81.27 -9.48 18.48
N VAL A 62 -80.72 -8.59 19.36
CA VAL A 62 -80.99 -8.62 20.81
C VAL A 62 -81.75 -7.35 21.21
N GLU A 63 -82.83 -7.52 22.03
CA GLU A 63 -83.62 -6.40 22.58
C GLU A 63 -82.76 -5.43 23.44
N PRO A 64 -83.08 -4.12 23.43
CA PRO A 64 -82.22 -3.10 24.08
C PRO A 64 -81.91 -3.37 25.53
N ILE A 65 -82.77 -3.98 26.31
CA ILE A 65 -82.58 -4.30 27.72
C ILE A 65 -81.52 -5.44 27.89
N GLN A 66 -81.54 -6.41 27.00
CA GLN A 66 -80.63 -7.57 27.02
C GLN A 66 -79.24 -7.26 26.45
N ARG A 67 -79.15 -6.19 25.61
CA ARG A 67 -77.82 -5.75 25.07
C ARG A 67 -76.77 -5.44 26.15
N LEU A 68 -77.20 -4.84 27.27
CA LEU A 68 -76.28 -4.54 28.38
C LEU A 68 -75.68 -5.79 29.03
N LEU A 69 -76.49 -6.86 29.15
CA LEU A 69 -76.05 -8.16 29.65
C LEU A 69 -75.12 -8.86 28.66
N LEU A 70 -75.42 -8.73 27.37
CA LEU A 70 -74.53 -9.30 26.31
C LEU A 70 -73.22 -8.60 26.24
N LEU A 71 -73.19 -7.26 26.34
CA LEU A 71 -71.91 -6.50 26.41
C LEU A 71 -71.03 -6.89 27.60
N LYS A 72 -71.59 -7.05 28.80
CA LYS A 72 -70.87 -7.53 29.95
C LYS A 72 -70.38 -8.99 29.78
N SER A 73 -71.15 -9.86 29.10
CA SER A 73 -70.72 -11.21 28.83
C SER A 73 -69.60 -11.31 27.81
N MET A 74 -69.64 -10.43 26.78
CA MET A 74 -68.58 -10.32 25.76
C MET A 74 -67.26 -9.81 26.40
N GLU A 75 -67.32 -8.85 27.31
CA GLU A 75 -66.13 -8.34 28.03
C GLU A 75 -65.46 -9.41 28.87
N LYS A 76 -66.21 -10.35 29.48
CA LYS A 76 -65.68 -11.47 30.28
C LYS A 76 -65.10 -12.62 29.46
N ARG A 77 -65.58 -12.90 28.26
CA ARG A 77 -65.25 -14.10 27.47
C ARG A 77 -64.42 -13.80 26.21
N ALA A 78 -64.42 -12.59 25.74
CA ALA A 78 -63.73 -12.24 24.49
C ALA A 78 -62.56 -11.26 24.74
N THR A 79 -61.58 -11.33 23.87
CA THR A 79 -60.43 -10.40 23.81
C THR A 79 -60.82 -8.98 23.35
N VAL A 80 -62.11 -8.66 23.35
CA VAL A 80 -62.70 -7.44 22.76
C VAL A 80 -63.63 -6.78 23.76
N LYS A 81 -63.42 -5.53 24.07
CA LYS A 81 -64.29 -4.69 24.89
C LYS A 81 -65.22 -3.90 23.98
N VAL A 82 -66.53 -4.05 24.15
CA VAL A 82 -67.52 -3.24 23.43
C VAL A 82 -68.26 -2.37 24.43
N GLN A 83 -68.35 -1.07 24.16
CA GLN A 83 -69.07 -0.10 25.00
C GLN A 83 -69.93 0.80 24.15
N VAL A 84 -70.97 1.35 24.75
CA VAL A 84 -71.86 2.31 24.08
C VAL A 84 -71.08 3.61 23.84
N ALA A 85 -71.20 4.15 22.63
CA ALA A 85 -70.60 5.44 22.31
C ALA A 85 -71.52 6.59 22.72
N GLU A 86 -70.99 7.52 23.50
CA GLU A 86 -71.70 8.70 23.94
C GLU A 86 -71.36 9.92 23.06
N PRO A 87 -72.30 10.87 22.83
CA PRO A 87 -72.02 12.08 22.03
C PRO A 87 -70.89 12.97 22.63
N ARG A 88 -70.56 12.77 23.91
CA ARG A 88 -69.50 13.53 24.63
C ARG A 88 -68.16 12.81 24.73
N ASP A 89 -68.04 11.61 24.08
CA ASP A 89 -66.80 10.86 24.12
C ASP A 89 -65.67 11.69 23.47
N SER A 90 -64.55 11.84 24.23
CA SER A 90 -63.33 12.37 23.65
C SER A 90 -62.53 11.26 23.00
N TRP A 91 -62.15 11.46 21.74
CA TRP A 91 -61.36 10.44 21.01
C TRP A 91 -60.26 11.09 20.16
N GLU A 92 -59.13 10.35 19.96
CA GLU A 92 -58.00 10.76 19.16
C GLU A 92 -57.92 9.83 17.94
N ALA A 93 -57.76 10.35 16.73
CA ALA A 93 -57.68 9.55 15.50
C ALA A 93 -56.50 8.58 15.50
N TYR A 94 -56.66 7.43 14.80
CA TYR A 94 -55.62 6.41 14.64
C TYR A 94 -54.84 6.67 13.35
N ASP A 95 -54.02 7.74 13.31
CA ASP A 95 -53.30 8.22 12.12
C ASP A 95 -51.82 8.60 12.39
N PHE A 96 -51.25 8.11 13.48
CA PHE A 96 -49.92 8.50 13.98
C PHE A 96 -48.73 7.98 13.16
N ASP A 97 -48.93 6.98 12.28
CA ASP A 97 -47.93 6.44 11.36
C ASP A 97 -48.57 5.95 10.04
N PRO A 98 -47.80 5.65 8.99
CA PRO A 98 -48.32 5.20 7.69
C PRO A 98 -49.16 3.91 7.80
N PHE A 99 -48.79 2.97 8.68
CA PHE A 99 -49.53 1.75 8.91
C PHE A 99 -50.90 2.06 9.55
N ALA A 100 -50.93 2.88 10.59
CA ALA A 100 -52.13 3.30 11.30
C ALA A 100 -53.14 3.99 10.34
N LYS A 101 -52.61 4.90 9.52
CA LYS A 101 -53.42 5.63 8.53
C LYS A 101 -54.03 4.68 7.50
N ARG A 102 -53.25 3.72 6.97
CA ARG A 102 -53.71 2.73 6.00
C ARG A 102 -54.74 1.77 6.63
N LEU A 103 -54.50 1.31 7.87
CA LEU A 103 -55.41 0.45 8.63
C LEU A 103 -56.74 1.17 8.85
N ALA A 104 -56.74 2.42 9.32
CA ALA A 104 -57.94 3.21 9.54
C ALA A 104 -58.75 3.40 8.25
N GLN A 105 -58.05 3.71 7.14
CA GLN A 105 -58.70 3.87 5.85
C GLN A 105 -59.34 2.58 5.34
N ALA A 106 -58.61 1.47 5.42
CA ALA A 106 -59.11 0.16 5.02
C ALA A 106 -60.32 -0.31 5.88
N LEU A 107 -60.39 0.05 7.15
CA LEU A 107 -61.53 -0.19 8.02
C LEU A 107 -62.76 0.67 7.62
N VAL A 108 -62.51 1.95 7.32
CA VAL A 108 -63.58 2.85 6.84
C VAL A 108 -64.14 2.37 5.49
N ASP A 109 -63.27 1.98 4.54
CA ASP A 109 -63.68 1.45 3.23
C ASP A 109 -64.53 0.17 3.37
N ARG A 110 -64.26 -0.66 4.37
CA ARG A 110 -64.93 -1.95 4.59
C ARG A 110 -66.21 -1.81 5.39
N LEU A 111 -66.24 -0.98 6.41
CA LEU A 111 -67.35 -0.89 7.37
C LEU A 111 -68.28 0.27 7.08
N GLY A 112 -67.90 1.20 6.20
CA GLY A 112 -68.69 2.36 5.78
C GLY A 112 -68.14 3.70 6.35
N PRO A 113 -68.62 4.83 5.74
CA PRO A 113 -68.06 6.17 6.02
C PRO A 113 -68.32 6.68 7.45
N ASP A 114 -69.34 6.10 8.11
CA ASP A 114 -69.66 6.49 9.50
C ASP A 114 -68.73 5.85 10.55
N THR A 115 -67.78 5.00 10.11
CA THR A 115 -66.82 4.32 10.96
C THR A 115 -65.73 5.30 11.36
N ALA A 116 -65.45 5.42 12.67
CA ALA A 116 -64.29 6.16 13.16
C ALA A 116 -63.30 5.19 13.83
N VAL A 117 -61.99 5.37 13.54
CA VAL A 117 -60.93 4.58 14.14
C VAL A 117 -60.06 5.50 15.03
N ALA A 118 -59.94 5.12 16.30
CA ALA A 118 -59.27 5.97 17.31
C ALA A 118 -58.18 5.20 18.05
N ARG A 119 -57.12 5.90 18.45
CA ARG A 119 -56.02 5.38 19.28
C ARG A 119 -56.30 5.50 20.77
N ARG A 120 -57.24 6.38 21.10
CA ARG A 120 -57.65 6.64 22.49
C ARG A 120 -59.09 7.08 22.52
N VAL A 121 -59.87 6.56 23.46
CA VAL A 121 -61.24 6.97 23.72
C VAL A 121 -61.39 7.15 25.23
N ASN A 122 -61.87 8.34 25.68
CA ASN A 122 -62.06 8.70 27.09
C ASN A 122 -60.80 8.46 27.95
N GLY A 123 -59.58 8.71 27.38
CA GLY A 123 -58.32 8.52 28.09
C GLY A 123 -57.79 7.07 28.04
N GLU A 124 -58.58 6.06 27.65
CA GLU A 124 -58.12 4.70 27.50
C GLU A 124 -57.43 4.49 26.17
N ALA A 125 -56.13 4.11 26.18
CA ALA A 125 -55.39 3.79 24.98
C ALA A 125 -55.75 2.42 24.42
N GLY A 126 -55.80 2.29 23.09
CA GLY A 126 -56.12 1.04 22.38
C GLY A 126 -56.50 1.32 20.93
N LEU A 127 -56.71 0.28 20.18
CA LEU A 127 -57.32 0.41 18.85
C LEU A 127 -58.81 0.32 18.99
N TRP A 128 -59.49 1.44 18.83
CA TRP A 128 -60.91 1.59 18.96
C TRP A 128 -61.54 1.77 17.59
N VAL A 129 -62.67 1.01 17.33
CA VAL A 129 -63.43 1.16 16.10
C VAL A 129 -64.86 1.49 16.45
N ARG A 130 -65.35 2.65 15.98
CA ARG A 130 -66.76 3.05 16.17
C ARG A 130 -67.61 2.45 15.04
N PHE A 131 -68.70 1.82 15.43
CA PHE A 131 -69.73 1.29 14.48
C PHE A 131 -71.10 1.56 14.97
N TYR A 132 -72.08 1.46 14.06
CA TYR A 132 -73.51 1.70 14.32
C TYR A 132 -74.32 0.42 14.20
N THR A 133 -75.29 0.27 15.12
CA THR A 133 -76.35 -0.75 15.00
C THR A 133 -77.70 -0.08 15.18
N GLY A 134 -78.44 0.07 14.10
CA GLY A 134 -79.66 0.90 14.06
C GLY A 134 -79.28 2.40 14.31
N ARG A 135 -79.84 2.99 15.40
CA ARG A 135 -79.56 4.39 15.79
C ARG A 135 -78.50 4.49 16.89
N ASP A 136 -78.00 3.38 17.42
CA ASP A 136 -77.07 3.34 18.53
C ASP A 136 -75.63 3.20 18.02
N ALA A 137 -74.75 3.99 18.58
CA ALA A 137 -73.31 3.91 18.27
C ALA A 137 -72.57 3.12 19.36
N TYR A 138 -71.55 2.35 18.95
CA TYR A 138 -70.72 1.55 19.86
C TYR A 138 -69.25 1.71 19.54
N TRP A 139 -68.40 1.66 20.57
CA TRP A 139 -66.97 1.55 20.45
C TRP A 139 -66.52 0.12 20.72
N LEU A 140 -65.77 -0.47 19.77
CA LEU A 140 -65.14 -1.75 19.93
C LEU A 140 -63.64 -1.52 20.14
N ARG A 141 -63.11 -1.94 21.30
CA ARG A 141 -61.71 -1.95 21.59
C ARG A 141 -61.09 -3.30 21.25
N ALA A 142 -60.20 -3.33 20.28
CA ALA A 142 -59.35 -4.49 20.03
C ALA A 142 -58.14 -4.45 20.91
N LYS A 143 -57.69 -5.59 21.37
CA LYS A 143 -56.44 -5.68 22.15
C LYS A 143 -55.27 -5.34 21.22
N ALA A 144 -54.66 -4.18 21.44
CA ALA A 144 -53.61 -3.63 20.58
C ALA A 144 -52.35 -4.48 20.47
N GLU A 145 -52.20 -5.45 21.37
CA GLU A 145 -50.97 -6.24 21.47
C GLU A 145 -50.68 -7.17 20.29
N SER A 146 -51.64 -7.53 19.45
CA SER A 146 -51.40 -8.48 18.35
C SER A 146 -51.24 -7.81 16.96
N HIS A 147 -51.56 -6.52 16.79
CA HIS A 147 -51.68 -5.93 15.46
C HIS A 147 -50.84 -4.66 15.22
N ALA A 148 -50.31 -4.02 16.26
CA ALA A 148 -49.71 -2.70 16.17
C ALA A 148 -48.18 -2.63 16.30
N GLU A 149 -47.52 -3.65 16.83
CA GLU A 149 -46.08 -3.64 16.86
C GLU A 149 -45.47 -4.31 15.63
N PRO A 150 -44.75 -3.59 14.77
CA PRO A 150 -43.92 -4.24 13.77
C PRO A 150 -42.96 -5.20 14.51
N PRO A 151 -42.72 -6.41 14.00
CA PRO A 151 -41.79 -7.32 14.64
C PRO A 151 -40.48 -6.57 14.81
N ARG A 152 -40.11 -6.35 16.08
CA ARG A 152 -38.81 -5.72 16.40
C ARG A 152 -37.77 -6.52 15.67
N PRO A 153 -36.91 -5.87 14.82
CA PRO A 153 -35.84 -6.61 14.17
C PRO A 153 -35.05 -7.31 15.28
N ARG A 154 -35.07 -8.65 15.27
CA ARG A 154 -34.35 -9.39 16.28
C ARG A 154 -32.91 -8.89 16.23
N ALA A 155 -32.35 -8.46 17.36
CA ALA A 155 -31.00 -7.83 17.43
C ALA A 155 -29.91 -8.69 16.76
N TRP A 156 -30.08 -10.00 16.73
CA TRP A 156 -29.18 -10.93 16.06
C TRP A 156 -29.05 -10.70 14.55
N TRP A 157 -30.13 -10.22 13.87
CA TRP A 157 -30.11 -9.95 12.43
C TRP A 157 -29.18 -8.77 12.10
N LEU A 158 -29.20 -7.73 12.93
CA LEU A 158 -28.25 -6.60 12.80
C LEU A 158 -26.81 -7.06 12.98
N LEU A 159 -26.59 -7.98 13.92
CA LEU A 159 -25.27 -8.59 14.12
C LEU A 159 -24.82 -9.38 12.88
N VAL A 160 -25.71 -10.18 12.27
CA VAL A 160 -25.40 -10.92 11.03
C VAL A 160 -25.03 -9.98 9.90
N VAL A 161 -25.80 -8.91 9.67
CA VAL A 161 -25.50 -7.91 8.65
C VAL A 161 -24.17 -7.24 8.90
N LEU A 162 -23.88 -6.86 10.15
CA LEU A 162 -22.62 -6.25 10.52
C LEU A 162 -21.44 -7.20 10.24
N VAL A 163 -21.52 -8.43 10.71
CA VAL A 163 -20.47 -9.45 10.52
C VAL A 163 -20.27 -9.74 9.04
N ALA A 164 -21.35 -9.94 8.27
CA ALA A 164 -21.27 -10.17 6.83
C ALA A 164 -20.63 -8.97 6.09
N THR A 165 -20.96 -7.75 6.50
CA THR A 165 -20.35 -6.51 5.96
C THR A 165 -18.86 -6.44 6.22
N VAL A 166 -18.42 -6.71 7.46
CA VAL A 166 -17.00 -6.69 7.84
C VAL A 166 -16.22 -7.77 7.08
N ILE A 167 -16.73 -8.99 7.05
CA ILE A 167 -16.08 -10.10 6.34
C ILE A 167 -16.04 -9.83 4.84
N GLY A 168 -17.14 -9.44 4.24
CA GLY A 168 -17.23 -9.15 2.80
C GLY A 168 -16.29 -8.02 2.36
N SER A 169 -16.27 -6.91 3.11
CA SER A 169 -15.35 -5.80 2.81
C SER A 169 -13.88 -6.17 3.01
N ALA A 170 -13.54 -6.98 4.02
CA ALA A 170 -12.18 -7.47 4.24
C ALA A 170 -11.71 -8.38 3.08
N ILE A 171 -12.57 -9.30 2.62
CA ILE A 171 -12.27 -10.19 1.49
C ILE A 171 -12.02 -9.37 0.21
N ILE A 172 -12.95 -8.46 -0.15
CA ILE A 172 -12.84 -7.64 -1.36
C ILE A 172 -11.60 -6.74 -1.30
N ALA A 173 -11.37 -6.07 -0.17
CA ALA A 173 -10.19 -5.24 0.02
C ALA A 173 -8.89 -6.06 -0.09
N GLY A 174 -8.86 -7.29 0.43
CA GLY A 174 -7.72 -8.20 0.32
C GLY A 174 -7.47 -8.65 -1.12
N LEU A 175 -8.51 -9.02 -1.86
CA LEU A 175 -8.41 -9.46 -3.25
C LEU A 175 -7.85 -8.37 -4.19
N ILE A 176 -8.08 -7.10 -3.90
CA ILE A 176 -7.60 -5.98 -4.72
C ILE A 176 -6.23 -5.49 -4.25
N ASN A 177 -6.06 -5.25 -2.94
CA ASN A 177 -4.87 -4.57 -2.44
C ASN A 177 -3.63 -5.47 -2.38
N ARG A 178 -3.79 -6.77 -2.12
CA ARG A 178 -2.66 -7.70 -2.03
C ARG A 178 -1.90 -7.83 -3.35
N PRO A 179 -2.54 -8.11 -4.50
CA PRO A 179 -1.85 -8.16 -5.79
C PRO A 179 -1.19 -6.83 -6.18
N LEU A 180 -1.84 -5.69 -5.91
CA LEU A 180 -1.26 -4.37 -6.19
C LEU A 180 0.01 -4.12 -5.38
N ARG A 181 0.04 -4.55 -4.13
CA ARG A 181 1.23 -4.45 -3.28
C ARG A 181 2.35 -5.36 -3.79
N GLU A 182 2.04 -6.59 -4.17
CA GLU A 182 3.00 -7.54 -4.75
C GLU A 182 3.60 -6.97 -6.05
N LEU A 183 2.77 -6.40 -6.93
CA LEU A 183 3.22 -5.71 -8.14
C LEU A 183 4.13 -4.52 -7.84
N SER A 184 3.77 -3.69 -6.85
CA SER A 184 4.59 -2.55 -6.44
C SER A 184 5.97 -2.98 -5.93
N ILE A 185 6.03 -4.03 -5.11
CA ILE A 185 7.29 -4.58 -4.60
C ILE A 185 8.13 -5.16 -5.75
N ALA A 186 7.52 -5.93 -6.66
CA ALA A 186 8.21 -6.49 -7.80
C ALA A 186 8.74 -5.41 -8.76
N ALA A 187 7.97 -4.33 -8.99
CA ALA A 187 8.41 -3.19 -9.79
C ALA A 187 9.59 -2.44 -9.15
N HIS A 188 9.58 -2.34 -7.80
CA HIS A 188 10.70 -1.75 -7.07
C HIS A 188 11.99 -2.57 -7.23
N ARG A 189 11.90 -3.90 -7.11
CA ARG A 189 13.03 -4.81 -7.32
C ARG A 189 13.61 -4.71 -8.74
N ILE A 190 12.75 -4.64 -9.77
CA ILE A 190 13.22 -4.43 -11.16
C ILE A 190 13.97 -3.11 -11.29
N ARG A 191 13.51 -2.02 -10.65
CA ARG A 191 14.21 -0.73 -10.63
C ARG A 191 15.60 -0.84 -9.99
N GLU A 192 15.76 -1.71 -9.00
CA GLU A 192 17.04 -1.98 -8.33
C GLU A 192 17.94 -2.97 -9.11
N GLY A 193 17.48 -3.42 -10.29
CA GLY A 193 18.23 -4.32 -11.16
C GLY A 193 17.99 -5.81 -10.91
N GLU A 194 17.04 -6.15 -10.03
CA GLU A 194 16.64 -7.54 -9.76
C GLU A 194 15.61 -8.03 -10.82
N TYR A 195 16.08 -8.34 -12.01
CA TYR A 195 15.21 -8.74 -13.12
C TYR A 195 14.59 -10.14 -13.00
N ASP A 196 14.97 -10.92 -11.98
CA ASP A 196 14.40 -12.25 -11.72
C ASP A 196 13.11 -12.23 -10.91
N SER A 197 12.65 -11.04 -10.50
CA SER A 197 11.39 -10.88 -9.79
C SER A 197 10.21 -11.39 -10.65
N ARG A 198 9.40 -12.30 -10.09
CA ARG A 198 8.24 -12.89 -10.77
C ARG A 198 6.99 -12.77 -9.92
N LEU A 199 5.87 -12.50 -10.59
CA LEU A 199 4.54 -12.48 -10.01
C LEU A 199 3.80 -13.78 -10.32
N ASN A 200 2.91 -14.18 -9.43
CA ASN A 200 2.12 -15.40 -9.60
C ASN A 200 1.12 -15.26 -10.77
N GLU A 201 1.23 -16.12 -11.79
CA GLU A 201 0.33 -16.15 -12.94
C GLU A 201 -0.92 -17.01 -12.74
N HIS A 202 -1.07 -17.69 -11.58
CA HIS A 202 -2.20 -18.56 -11.26
C HIS A 202 -3.18 -17.88 -10.29
N THR A 203 -3.41 -16.56 -10.45
CA THR A 203 -4.36 -15.81 -9.65
C THR A 203 -5.81 -16.09 -10.07
N LEU A 204 -6.75 -15.99 -9.11
CA LEU A 204 -8.18 -16.24 -9.36
C LEU A 204 -8.79 -15.20 -10.30
N THR A 205 -8.36 -13.95 -10.23
CA THR A 205 -8.88 -12.83 -11.02
C THR A 205 -8.18 -12.79 -12.38
N SER A 206 -8.95 -12.82 -13.48
CA SER A 206 -8.45 -12.81 -14.87
C SER A 206 -7.60 -11.59 -15.17
N GLU A 207 -8.02 -10.41 -14.73
CA GLU A 207 -7.38 -9.13 -14.95
C GLU A 207 -6.02 -9.06 -14.24
N ILE A 208 -5.95 -9.53 -12.99
CA ILE A 208 -4.68 -9.60 -12.25
C ILE A 208 -3.73 -10.59 -12.90
N ARG A 209 -4.24 -11.72 -13.38
CA ARG A 209 -3.45 -12.72 -14.11
C ARG A 209 -2.83 -12.14 -15.38
N GLU A 210 -3.60 -11.35 -16.13
CA GLU A 210 -3.10 -10.70 -17.35
C GLU A 210 -2.02 -9.68 -17.06
N VAL A 211 -2.23 -8.83 -16.03
CA VAL A 211 -1.22 -7.88 -15.55
C VAL A 211 0.06 -8.59 -15.12
N ASN A 212 -0.05 -9.68 -14.32
CA ASN A 212 1.10 -10.44 -13.85
C ASN A 212 1.88 -11.09 -15.03
N ARG A 213 1.17 -11.62 -16.03
CA ARG A 213 1.81 -12.14 -17.25
C ARG A 213 2.52 -11.06 -18.05
N GLY A 214 1.89 -9.90 -18.21
CA GLY A 214 2.49 -8.73 -18.86
C GLY A 214 3.77 -8.29 -18.15
N PHE A 215 3.70 -8.15 -16.82
CA PHE A 215 4.84 -7.82 -15.98
C PHE A 215 5.98 -8.84 -16.11
N ASN A 216 5.67 -10.14 -15.99
CA ASN A 216 6.67 -11.20 -16.09
C ASN A 216 7.32 -11.26 -17.49
N ARG A 217 6.57 -10.93 -18.53
CA ARG A 217 7.12 -10.82 -19.90
C ARG A 217 8.09 -9.65 -20.00
N MET A 218 7.71 -8.49 -19.48
CA MET A 218 8.57 -7.30 -19.42
C MET A 218 9.86 -7.60 -18.63
N ALA A 219 9.76 -8.21 -17.45
CA ALA A 219 10.90 -8.58 -16.63
C ALA A 219 11.86 -9.52 -17.36
N ARG A 220 11.34 -10.51 -18.09
CA ARG A 220 12.16 -11.41 -18.93
C ARG A 220 12.88 -10.69 -20.06
N VAL A 221 12.22 -9.74 -20.71
CA VAL A 221 12.83 -8.94 -21.79
C VAL A 221 13.96 -8.07 -21.24
N LEU A 222 13.74 -7.43 -20.08
CA LEU A 222 14.76 -6.62 -19.42
C LEU A 222 15.97 -7.46 -18.98
N ALA A 223 15.72 -8.64 -18.37
CA ALA A 223 16.78 -9.57 -17.99
C ALA A 223 17.62 -9.98 -19.21
N LYS A 224 16.96 -10.30 -20.34
CA LYS A 224 17.64 -10.67 -21.58
C LYS A 224 18.44 -9.51 -22.15
N LEU A 225 17.90 -8.30 -22.20
CA LEU A 225 18.61 -7.10 -22.67
C LEU A 225 19.87 -6.83 -21.86
N GLU A 226 19.81 -6.98 -20.52
CA GLU A 226 20.98 -6.79 -19.66
C GLU A 226 22.02 -7.91 -19.86
N GLN A 227 21.57 -9.16 -20.07
CA GLN A 227 22.44 -10.27 -20.42
C GLN A 227 23.11 -10.07 -21.77
N ASP A 228 22.34 -9.72 -22.82
CA ASP A 228 22.85 -9.46 -24.17
C ASP A 228 23.86 -8.30 -24.16
N ARG A 229 23.56 -7.22 -23.43
CA ARG A 229 24.49 -6.11 -23.21
C ARG A 229 25.81 -6.56 -22.60
N SER A 230 25.74 -7.45 -21.64
CA SER A 230 26.91 -7.97 -20.94
C SER A 230 27.79 -8.84 -21.83
N VAL A 231 27.18 -9.74 -22.60
CA VAL A 231 27.87 -10.58 -23.59
C VAL A 231 28.54 -9.70 -24.66
N MET A 232 27.80 -8.69 -25.17
CA MET A 232 28.32 -7.74 -26.14
C MET A 232 29.56 -7.01 -25.60
N MET A 233 29.50 -6.51 -24.34
CA MET A 233 30.63 -5.81 -23.74
C MET A 233 31.85 -6.72 -23.59
N ALA A 234 31.64 -7.98 -23.13
CA ALA A 234 32.71 -8.95 -23.03
C ALA A 234 33.36 -9.25 -24.40
N GLY A 235 32.55 -9.40 -25.46
CA GLY A 235 33.03 -9.58 -26.82
C GLY A 235 33.86 -8.39 -27.31
N ILE A 236 33.35 -7.17 -27.15
CA ILE A 236 34.06 -5.94 -27.54
C ILE A 236 35.43 -5.85 -26.84
N SER A 237 35.48 -6.16 -25.54
CA SER A 237 36.76 -6.15 -24.81
C SER A 237 37.79 -7.11 -25.37
N HIS A 238 37.37 -8.33 -25.64
CA HIS A 238 38.22 -9.35 -26.22
C HIS A 238 38.75 -8.92 -27.60
N ASP A 239 37.84 -8.39 -28.45
CA ASP A 239 38.17 -8.01 -29.81
C ASP A 239 39.04 -6.74 -29.90
N LEU A 240 38.98 -5.86 -28.87
CA LEU A 240 39.89 -4.73 -28.74
C LEU A 240 41.24 -5.12 -28.16
N ARG A 241 41.34 -6.09 -27.26
CA ARG A 241 42.58 -6.50 -26.65
C ARG A 241 43.51 -7.20 -27.65
N THR A 242 42.96 -7.98 -28.57
CA THR A 242 43.76 -8.67 -29.59
C THR A 242 44.56 -7.74 -30.52
N PRO A 243 43.98 -6.67 -31.12
CA PRO A 243 44.78 -5.72 -31.91
C PRO A 243 45.77 -4.91 -31.05
N LEU A 244 45.39 -4.58 -29.79
CA LEU A 244 46.34 -3.89 -28.88
C LEU A 244 47.55 -4.75 -28.59
N ALA A 245 47.39 -6.07 -28.34
CA ALA A 245 48.50 -6.98 -28.15
C ALA A 245 49.41 -7.05 -29.40
N ARG A 246 48.83 -7.03 -30.60
CA ARG A 246 49.57 -6.99 -31.87
C ARG A 246 50.34 -5.65 -32.00
N LEU A 247 49.69 -4.52 -31.76
CA LEU A 247 50.38 -3.21 -31.76
C LEU A 247 51.52 -3.15 -30.77
N ARG A 248 51.33 -3.74 -29.57
CA ARG A 248 52.41 -3.83 -28.57
C ARG A 248 53.60 -4.60 -29.12
N LEU A 249 53.34 -5.75 -29.73
CA LEU A 249 54.42 -6.61 -30.32
C LEU A 249 55.12 -5.87 -31.48
N GLU A 250 54.38 -5.24 -32.38
CA GLU A 250 54.93 -4.46 -33.49
C GLU A 250 55.79 -3.26 -32.96
N THR A 251 55.35 -2.57 -31.94
CA THR A 251 56.07 -1.51 -31.28
C THR A 251 57.42 -2.00 -30.74
N GLU A 252 57.42 -3.10 -30.02
CA GLU A 252 58.65 -3.71 -29.46
C GLU A 252 59.61 -4.22 -30.55
N MET A 253 59.10 -4.71 -31.67
CA MET A 253 59.91 -5.31 -32.74
C MET A 253 60.40 -4.33 -33.79
N SER A 254 59.63 -3.25 -34.06
CA SER A 254 59.86 -2.39 -35.25
C SER A 254 60.32 -0.99 -34.92
N VAL A 255 60.13 -0.50 -33.66
CA VAL A 255 60.54 0.85 -33.27
C VAL A 255 61.93 0.84 -32.67
N ASN A 256 62.91 1.36 -33.41
CA ASN A 256 64.33 1.41 -33.02
C ASN A 256 64.63 2.50 -31.98
N ASP A 257 63.88 3.58 -31.97
CA ASP A 257 64.02 4.64 -30.99
C ASP A 257 63.43 4.22 -29.66
N GLU A 258 64.26 4.12 -28.65
CA GLU A 258 63.88 3.67 -27.28
C GLU A 258 62.88 4.60 -26.61
N MET A 259 62.99 5.92 -26.77
CA MET A 259 62.03 6.87 -26.21
C MET A 259 60.66 6.77 -26.90
N ALA A 260 60.64 6.68 -28.24
CA ALA A 260 59.38 6.48 -28.99
C ALA A 260 58.75 5.15 -28.68
N ARG A 261 59.54 4.06 -28.59
CA ARG A 261 59.05 2.73 -28.20
C ARG A 261 58.38 2.72 -26.83
N ASN A 262 59.03 3.31 -25.81
CA ASN A 262 58.54 3.40 -24.48
C ASN A 262 57.25 4.26 -24.40
N ALA A 263 57.19 5.38 -25.13
CA ALA A 263 55.97 6.21 -25.19
C ALA A 263 54.79 5.46 -25.84
N MET A 264 55.02 4.81 -26.99
CA MET A 264 53.96 3.98 -27.63
C MET A 264 53.50 2.82 -26.77
N ALA A 265 54.44 2.18 -26.08
CA ALA A 265 54.12 1.11 -25.14
C ALA A 265 53.25 1.58 -23.99
N GLN A 266 53.55 2.76 -23.43
CA GLN A 266 52.74 3.37 -22.37
C GLN A 266 51.32 3.73 -22.87
N ASP A 267 51.17 4.24 -24.09
CA ASP A 267 49.87 4.54 -24.69
C ASP A 267 49.02 3.27 -24.86
N ILE A 268 49.63 2.17 -25.32
CA ILE A 268 48.96 0.86 -25.46
C ILE A 268 48.52 0.34 -24.09
N ASP A 269 49.37 0.38 -23.07
CA ASP A 269 49.05 -0.03 -21.71
C ASP A 269 47.93 0.83 -21.13
N GLN A 270 47.90 2.12 -21.42
CA GLN A 270 46.82 3.03 -21.04
C GLN A 270 45.49 2.65 -21.70
N LEU A 271 45.48 2.31 -22.98
CA LEU A 271 44.29 1.87 -23.69
C LEU A 271 43.73 0.56 -23.09
N ASP A 272 44.60 -0.43 -22.80
CA ASP A 272 44.16 -1.67 -22.16
C ASP A 272 43.57 -1.41 -20.75
N ALA A 273 44.16 -0.51 -19.96
CA ALA A 273 43.65 -0.11 -18.66
C ALA A 273 42.28 0.58 -18.76
N VAL A 274 42.04 1.41 -19.80
CA VAL A 274 40.72 2.02 -20.04
C VAL A 274 39.68 0.97 -20.39
N ILE A 275 40.02 0.01 -21.27
CA ILE A 275 39.16 -1.10 -21.66
C ILE A 275 38.84 -1.95 -20.41
N ALA A 276 39.82 -2.29 -19.59
CA ALA A 276 39.58 -3.07 -18.37
C ALA A 276 38.62 -2.35 -17.41
N LYS A 277 38.78 -1.05 -17.17
CA LYS A 277 37.87 -0.25 -16.35
C LYS A 277 36.47 -0.11 -16.94
N PHE A 278 36.37 0.01 -18.26
CA PHE A 278 35.09 0.00 -18.94
C PHE A 278 34.35 -1.32 -18.76
N MET A 279 35.06 -2.45 -18.83
CA MET A 279 34.52 -3.77 -18.56
C MET A 279 34.07 -3.90 -17.10
N ASP A 280 34.82 -3.37 -16.16
CA ASP A 280 34.43 -3.34 -14.75
C ASP A 280 33.18 -2.52 -14.52
N TYR A 281 33.02 -1.39 -15.18
CA TYR A 281 31.79 -0.59 -15.14
C TYR A 281 30.60 -1.31 -15.76
N ALA A 282 30.81 -2.01 -16.90
CA ALA A 282 29.79 -2.72 -17.65
C ALA A 282 29.38 -4.06 -17.03
N ARG A 283 30.23 -4.66 -16.17
CA ARG A 283 30.03 -6.00 -15.63
C ARG A 283 28.67 -6.15 -14.95
N PRO A 284 27.83 -7.10 -15.39
CA PRO A 284 26.72 -7.58 -14.58
C PRO A 284 27.29 -8.46 -13.51
N GLY A 285 26.90 -8.32 -12.30
CA GLY A 285 27.34 -9.21 -11.26
C GLY A 285 26.16 -9.67 -10.44
N ASP A 286 26.06 -10.95 -10.18
CA ASP A 286 25.24 -11.45 -9.09
C ASP A 286 25.95 -11.06 -7.80
N ILE A 287 25.41 -10.03 -7.10
CA ILE A 287 25.91 -9.63 -5.79
C ILE A 287 25.47 -10.67 -4.78
N LYS A 288 26.42 -11.21 -4.05
CA LYS A 288 26.17 -12.12 -2.93
C LYS A 288 26.29 -11.35 -1.62
N LEU A 289 25.19 -10.76 -1.19
CA LEU A 289 25.16 -10.08 0.09
C LEU A 289 25.37 -11.07 1.22
N GLN A 290 26.42 -10.82 2.01
CA GLN A 290 26.76 -11.60 3.19
C GLN A 290 27.22 -10.69 4.32
N VAL A 291 27.20 -11.22 5.54
CA VAL A 291 27.78 -10.53 6.69
C VAL A 291 29.31 -10.56 6.56
N MET A 292 29.93 -9.39 6.62
CA MET A 292 31.40 -9.28 6.49
C MET A 292 31.98 -8.30 7.51
N GLN A 293 33.19 -8.54 7.94
CA GLN A 293 33.91 -7.65 8.82
C GLN A 293 34.56 -6.50 8.01
N LEU A 294 34.06 -5.28 8.25
CA LEU A 294 34.50 -4.12 7.49
C LEU A 294 36.01 -3.83 7.66
N GLY A 295 36.56 -4.02 8.87
CA GLY A 295 37.96 -3.80 9.17
C GLY A 295 38.89 -4.70 8.37
N GLU A 296 38.58 -5.99 8.24
CA GLU A 296 39.40 -6.95 7.49
C GLU A 296 39.49 -6.61 6.00
N ILE A 297 38.35 -6.17 5.41
CA ILE A 297 38.35 -5.81 3.99
C ILE A 297 39.13 -4.53 3.74
N VAL A 298 38.93 -3.50 4.57
CA VAL A 298 39.68 -2.24 4.44
C VAL A 298 41.19 -2.46 4.63
N GLU A 299 41.60 -3.27 5.62
CA GLU A 299 42.99 -3.60 5.86
C GLU A 299 43.60 -4.37 4.68
N HIS A 300 42.87 -5.39 4.17
CA HIS A 300 43.29 -6.16 2.99
C HIS A 300 43.53 -5.26 1.78
N GLU A 301 42.58 -4.40 1.47
CA GLU A 301 42.67 -3.50 0.30
C GLU A 301 43.76 -2.42 0.49
N ALA A 302 43.94 -1.90 1.71
CA ALA A 302 44.99 -0.95 2.00
C ALA A 302 46.40 -1.56 1.83
N GLN A 303 46.57 -2.86 2.16
CA GLN A 303 47.82 -3.57 1.98
C GLN A 303 48.23 -3.76 0.51
N LEU A 304 47.29 -3.68 -0.45
CA LEU A 304 47.62 -3.73 -1.88
C LEU A 304 48.36 -2.47 -2.36
N PHE A 305 48.23 -1.36 -1.64
CA PHE A 305 48.89 -0.08 -1.93
C PHE A 305 50.19 0.08 -1.11
N ARG A 306 51.17 -0.79 -1.39
CA ARG A 306 52.41 -0.95 -0.58
C ARG A 306 53.48 0.12 -0.80
N ASN A 307 53.33 1.01 -1.80
CA ASN A 307 54.34 2.02 -2.07
C ASN A 307 54.10 3.27 -1.20
N PRO A 308 54.83 3.48 -0.07
CA PRO A 308 54.60 4.59 0.85
C PRO A 308 55.00 5.96 0.26
N ASP A 309 55.75 5.96 -0.86
CA ASP A 309 56.14 7.18 -1.58
C ASP A 309 55.04 7.67 -2.52
N GLN A 310 54.04 6.83 -2.77
CA GLN A 310 52.90 7.20 -3.60
C GLN A 310 51.64 7.48 -2.77
N ILE A 311 51.33 6.64 -1.78
CA ILE A 311 50.14 6.76 -0.95
C ILE A 311 50.40 6.20 0.45
N ARG A 312 49.83 6.86 1.47
CA ARG A 312 49.79 6.42 2.87
C ARG A 312 48.36 6.34 3.35
N ILE A 313 47.87 5.12 3.65
CA ILE A 313 46.51 4.87 4.10
C ILE A 313 46.58 4.59 5.62
N ARG A 314 45.76 5.34 6.39
CA ARG A 314 45.52 5.11 7.80
C ARG A 314 44.08 4.79 8.00
N HIS A 315 43.74 3.72 8.73
CA HIS A 315 42.37 3.36 9.01
C HIS A 315 42.12 3.28 10.52
N HIS A 316 40.92 3.71 10.90
CA HIS A 316 40.40 3.64 12.26
C HIS A 316 39.02 3.07 12.25
N ILE A 317 38.93 1.73 12.35
CA ILE A 317 37.69 0.98 12.26
C ILE A 317 37.49 0.20 13.55
N PRO A 318 36.36 0.35 14.27
CA PRO A 318 36.09 -0.41 15.47
C PRO A 318 36.13 -1.93 15.21
N ALA A 319 36.79 -2.66 16.11
CA ALA A 319 36.85 -4.11 16.00
C ALA A 319 35.45 -4.75 16.04
N GLY A 320 35.23 -5.76 15.18
CA GLY A 320 33.95 -6.47 15.13
C GLY A 320 32.84 -5.70 14.44
N LEU A 321 33.13 -4.59 13.77
CA LEU A 321 32.11 -3.86 13.00
C LEU A 321 31.74 -4.62 11.73
N THR A 322 30.49 -5.10 11.67
CA THR A 322 29.94 -5.92 10.56
C THR A 322 28.95 -5.16 9.71
N VAL A 323 29.00 -5.42 8.40
CA VAL A 323 28.10 -4.85 7.39
C VAL A 323 27.55 -5.94 6.47
N MET A 324 26.39 -5.68 5.87
CA MET A 324 25.87 -6.49 4.78
C MET A 324 26.42 -5.99 3.45
N GLY A 325 27.08 -6.87 2.70
CA GLY A 325 27.62 -6.52 1.40
C GLY A 325 28.30 -7.71 0.71
N ASP A 326 28.90 -7.43 -0.44
CA ASP A 326 29.74 -8.39 -1.19
C ASP A 326 31.21 -7.97 -1.01
N PRO A 327 32.08 -8.82 -0.45
CA PRO A 327 33.48 -8.49 -0.21
C PRO A 327 34.23 -8.07 -1.47
N THR A 328 33.96 -8.73 -2.60
CA THR A 328 34.61 -8.42 -3.88
C THR A 328 34.20 -7.04 -4.41
N GLU A 329 32.91 -6.73 -4.33
CA GLU A 329 32.42 -5.42 -4.76
C GLU A 329 32.88 -4.30 -3.81
N LEU A 330 32.90 -4.52 -2.50
CA LEU A 330 33.44 -3.53 -1.56
C LEU A 330 34.94 -3.34 -1.74
N GLY A 331 35.68 -4.42 -1.95
CA GLY A 331 37.13 -4.33 -2.28
C GLY A 331 37.34 -3.45 -3.52
N ARG A 332 36.52 -3.67 -4.56
CA ARG A 332 36.60 -2.86 -5.79
C ARG A 332 36.25 -1.38 -5.58
N VAL A 333 35.27 -1.10 -4.72
CA VAL A 333 34.94 0.27 -4.30
C VAL A 333 36.14 0.93 -3.64
N LEU A 334 36.74 0.28 -2.67
CA LEU A 334 37.93 0.79 -1.94
C LEU A 334 39.11 1.01 -2.89
N GLN A 335 39.44 0.04 -3.74
CA GLN A 335 40.49 0.16 -4.75
C GLN A 335 40.32 1.39 -5.64
N ASN A 336 39.09 1.63 -6.14
CA ASN A 336 38.84 2.80 -6.98
C ASN A 336 39.01 4.12 -6.22
N ILE A 337 38.63 4.18 -4.93
CA ILE A 337 38.80 5.39 -4.11
C ILE A 337 40.29 5.60 -3.77
N PHE A 338 40.99 4.55 -3.37
CA PHE A 338 42.43 4.64 -3.08
C PHE A 338 43.25 5.02 -4.32
N GLU A 339 42.90 4.46 -5.49
CA GLU A 339 43.57 4.82 -6.75
C GLU A 339 43.29 6.28 -7.14
N ASN A 340 42.05 6.78 -6.91
CA ASN A 340 41.75 8.19 -7.11
C ASN A 340 42.56 9.07 -6.17
N ALA A 341 42.66 8.73 -4.88
CA ALA A 341 43.47 9.47 -3.93
C ALA A 341 44.96 9.43 -4.29
N ARG A 342 45.47 8.27 -4.72
CA ARG A 342 46.86 8.14 -5.18
C ARG A 342 47.22 9.08 -6.34
N ARG A 343 46.24 9.28 -7.28
CA ARG A 343 46.44 10.12 -8.48
C ARG A 343 46.27 11.60 -8.21
N TYR A 344 45.22 11.94 -7.47
CA TYR A 344 44.75 13.33 -7.33
C TYR A 344 44.99 13.91 -5.93
N GLY A 345 45.29 13.05 -4.92
CA GLY A 345 45.49 13.47 -3.54
C GLY A 345 46.92 13.90 -3.19
N ARG A 346 47.81 13.93 -4.19
CA ARG A 346 49.21 14.38 -3.97
C ARG A 346 49.30 15.88 -3.97
N GLN A 347 50.04 16.45 -3.01
CA GLN A 347 50.38 17.86 -2.94
C GLN A 347 51.87 18.06 -2.69
N ASN A 348 52.45 19.07 -3.29
CA ASN A 348 53.82 19.50 -3.07
C ASN A 348 54.89 18.37 -3.16
N GLY A 349 54.66 17.35 -3.99
CA GLY A 349 55.57 16.21 -4.12
C GLY A 349 55.49 15.18 -3.01
N GLU A 350 54.66 15.38 -1.99
CA GLU A 350 54.40 14.41 -0.94
C GLU A 350 53.49 13.28 -1.38
N PRO A 351 53.59 12.07 -0.79
CA PRO A 351 52.65 10.98 -1.05
C PRO A 351 51.21 11.35 -0.64
N ALA A 352 50.25 10.86 -1.38
CA ALA A 352 48.86 11.03 -1.01
C ALA A 352 48.57 10.44 0.38
N ARG A 353 47.82 11.17 1.19
CA ARG A 353 47.42 10.71 2.54
C ARG A 353 45.94 10.42 2.50
N VAL A 354 45.52 9.24 2.96
CA VAL A 354 44.14 8.81 3.06
C VAL A 354 43.81 8.38 4.48
N GLU A 355 42.78 8.95 5.04
CA GLU A 355 42.23 8.56 6.34
C GLU A 355 40.89 7.85 6.13
N VAL A 356 40.76 6.67 6.74
CA VAL A 356 39.55 5.85 6.67
C VAL A 356 38.96 5.68 8.07
N ILE A 357 37.77 6.17 8.29
CA ILE A 357 37.09 6.15 9.59
C ILE A 357 35.71 5.49 9.41
N ALA A 358 35.41 4.52 10.29
CA ALA A 358 34.08 3.90 10.31
C ALA A 358 33.33 4.25 11.60
N GLN A 359 32.04 4.58 11.45
CA GLN A 359 31.15 4.87 12.57
C GLN A 359 29.89 4.03 12.45
N ALA A 360 29.54 3.33 13.54
CA ALA A 360 28.27 2.60 13.62
C ALA A 360 27.12 3.55 13.94
N ARG A 361 26.06 3.51 13.17
CA ARG A 361 24.74 4.11 13.46
C ARG A 361 23.74 2.99 13.77
N ALA A 362 22.50 3.34 14.14
CA ALA A 362 21.52 2.35 14.59
C ALA A 362 21.31 1.19 13.57
N GLN A 363 21.13 1.50 12.29
CA GLN A 363 20.87 0.52 11.22
C GLN A 363 21.92 0.52 10.11
N GLU A 364 22.85 1.45 10.12
CA GLU A 364 23.83 1.67 9.07
C GLU A 364 25.24 1.81 9.66
N VAL A 365 26.23 1.55 8.83
CA VAL A 365 27.62 1.89 9.09
C VAL A 365 28.02 2.96 8.09
N GLU A 366 28.56 4.07 8.59
CA GLU A 366 29.13 5.12 7.77
C GLU A 366 30.65 4.95 7.73
N LEU A 367 31.18 4.70 6.52
CA LEU A 367 32.60 4.63 6.24
C LEU A 367 32.99 5.92 5.52
N THR A 368 33.85 6.70 6.13
CA THR A 368 34.36 7.96 5.59
C THR A 368 35.81 7.76 5.15
N LEU A 369 36.10 8.02 3.88
CA LEU A 369 37.42 8.06 3.30
C LEU A 369 37.75 9.51 2.94
N ARG A 370 38.84 10.04 3.47
CA ARG A 370 39.25 11.42 3.23
C ARG A 370 40.68 11.41 2.64
N ASP A 371 40.83 12.06 1.51
CA ASP A 371 42.16 12.44 1.03
C ASP A 371 42.50 13.87 1.45
N HIS A 372 43.75 14.23 1.34
CA HIS A 372 44.29 15.56 1.64
C HIS A 372 44.84 16.26 0.37
N GLY A 373 44.14 16.02 -0.76
CA GLY A 373 44.46 16.63 -2.03
C GLY A 373 43.91 18.06 -2.18
N PRO A 374 43.95 18.64 -3.39
CA PRO A 374 43.47 20.01 -3.65
C PRO A 374 41.96 20.13 -3.57
N GLY A 375 41.20 19.00 -3.49
CA GLY A 375 39.74 19.02 -3.62
C GLY A 375 39.26 19.27 -5.06
N VAL A 376 37.97 19.52 -5.21
CA VAL A 376 37.32 19.73 -6.52
C VAL A 376 36.39 20.95 -6.42
N PRO A 377 36.26 21.79 -7.47
CA PRO A 377 35.29 22.88 -7.49
C PRO A 377 33.88 22.38 -7.11
N GLU A 378 33.16 23.11 -6.28
CA GLU A 378 31.82 22.70 -5.78
C GLU A 378 30.83 22.43 -6.93
N THR A 379 30.93 23.19 -8.02
CA THR A 379 30.10 23.02 -9.22
C THR A 379 30.27 21.68 -9.91
N LEU A 380 31.39 20.99 -9.69
CA LEU A 380 31.74 19.71 -10.32
C LEU A 380 31.47 18.51 -9.42
N LEU A 381 31.17 18.69 -8.12
CA LEU A 381 30.95 17.60 -7.18
C LEU A 381 29.83 16.63 -7.65
N SER A 382 28.74 17.17 -8.17
CA SER A 382 27.63 16.37 -8.69
C SER A 382 27.92 15.65 -10.01
N GLU A 383 29.00 16.02 -10.69
CA GLU A 383 29.39 15.43 -11.98
C GLU A 383 30.41 14.29 -11.79
N LEU A 384 31.08 14.21 -10.64
CA LEU A 384 32.17 13.27 -10.38
C LEU A 384 31.81 11.79 -10.54
N THR A 385 30.54 11.44 -10.32
CA THR A 385 30.03 10.07 -10.46
C THR A 385 29.52 9.77 -11.87
N LYS A 386 29.45 10.78 -12.76
CA LYS A 386 29.07 10.53 -14.16
C LYS A 386 30.16 9.76 -14.88
N PRO A 387 29.79 8.70 -15.65
CA PRO A 387 30.76 7.96 -16.44
C PRO A 387 31.56 8.87 -17.40
N PHE A 388 32.85 8.63 -17.52
CA PHE A 388 33.79 9.37 -18.38
C PHE A 388 33.98 10.85 -18.01
N PHE A 389 33.42 11.32 -16.92
CA PHE A 389 33.61 12.68 -16.47
C PHE A 389 35.05 12.87 -15.94
N ARG A 390 35.70 13.96 -16.39
CA ARG A 390 37.04 14.39 -15.97
C ARG A 390 37.04 15.91 -15.80
N GLY A 391 37.44 16.39 -14.62
CA GLY A 391 37.62 17.84 -14.39
C GLY A 391 38.77 18.40 -15.25
N ASP A 392 38.72 19.71 -15.57
CA ASP A 392 39.66 20.36 -16.51
C ASP A 392 41.13 20.22 -16.06
N ALA A 393 41.44 20.28 -14.77
CA ALA A 393 42.79 20.03 -14.24
C ALA A 393 43.28 18.58 -14.46
N ALA A 394 42.37 17.61 -14.57
CA ALA A 394 42.70 16.20 -14.82
C ALA A 394 42.91 15.89 -16.32
N ARG A 395 42.58 16.82 -17.22
CA ARG A 395 42.79 16.64 -18.66
C ARG A 395 44.26 16.75 -19.07
N THR A 396 45.06 17.50 -18.31
CA THR A 396 46.43 17.89 -18.71
C THR A 396 47.49 16.92 -18.20
N GLU A 397 47.31 16.23 -17.07
CA GLU A 397 48.40 15.48 -16.43
C GLU A 397 48.07 14.03 -16.06
N ALA A 398 46.82 13.57 -16.09
CA ALA A 398 46.51 12.26 -15.56
C ALA A 398 45.85 11.33 -16.57
N THR A 399 46.45 10.17 -16.73
CA THR A 399 45.93 8.98 -17.44
C THR A 399 44.76 8.34 -16.72
N GLY A 400 43.58 9.00 -16.66
CA GLY A 400 42.38 8.45 -15.98
C GLY A 400 41.22 8.22 -16.96
N SER A 401 40.51 7.10 -16.81
CA SER A 401 39.31 6.79 -17.66
C SER A 401 38.05 7.58 -17.30
N GLY A 402 38.02 8.29 -16.14
CA GLY A 402 36.79 8.94 -15.65
C GLY A 402 35.69 7.95 -15.20
N LEU A 403 36.01 6.68 -14.99
CA LEU A 403 35.05 5.63 -14.61
C LEU A 403 35.13 5.24 -13.12
N GLY A 404 36.19 5.61 -12.39
CA GLY A 404 36.44 5.14 -11.03
C GLY A 404 35.28 5.41 -10.07
N LEU A 405 34.84 6.67 -9.94
CA LEU A 405 33.73 7.05 -9.04
C LEU A 405 32.36 6.58 -9.56
N ALA A 406 32.17 6.45 -10.87
CA ALA A 406 30.97 5.85 -11.44
C ALA A 406 30.87 4.35 -11.10
N ILE A 407 32.00 3.62 -11.05
CA ILE A 407 32.07 2.23 -10.59
C ILE A 407 31.71 2.16 -9.10
N VAL A 408 32.23 3.08 -8.29
CA VAL A 408 31.93 3.16 -6.84
C VAL A 408 30.44 3.36 -6.60
N GLU A 409 29.82 4.34 -7.25
CA GLU A 409 28.39 4.63 -7.11
C GLU A 409 27.53 3.43 -7.51
N LYS A 410 27.83 2.83 -8.68
CA LYS A 410 27.10 1.67 -9.19
C LYS A 410 27.23 0.44 -8.28
N ALA A 411 28.44 0.15 -7.78
CA ALA A 411 28.69 -0.98 -6.90
C ALA A 411 27.97 -0.81 -5.54
N LEU A 412 28.01 0.39 -4.97
CA LEU A 412 27.31 0.69 -3.73
C LEU A 412 25.80 0.61 -3.89
N ALA A 413 25.23 1.21 -4.94
CA ALA A 413 23.80 1.15 -5.23
C ALA A 413 23.30 -0.31 -5.32
N ARG A 414 24.10 -1.19 -5.95
CA ARG A 414 23.79 -2.63 -6.06
C ARG A 414 23.83 -3.36 -4.71
N MET A 415 24.67 -2.92 -3.77
CA MET A 415 24.71 -3.45 -2.39
C MET A 415 23.68 -2.78 -1.46
N GLY A 416 22.78 -1.91 -1.98
CA GLY A 416 21.83 -1.14 -1.17
C GLY A 416 22.50 -0.02 -0.36
N GLY A 417 23.74 0.33 -0.68
CA GLY A 417 24.49 1.41 -0.05
C GLY A 417 24.30 2.76 -0.74
N HIS A 418 24.79 3.82 -0.10
CA HIS A 418 24.73 5.19 -0.61
C HIS A 418 26.12 5.81 -0.61
N LEU A 419 26.39 6.62 -1.64
CA LEU A 419 27.60 7.40 -1.81
C LEU A 419 27.31 8.89 -1.65
N GLU A 420 28.14 9.59 -0.87
CA GLU A 420 28.11 11.04 -0.75
C GLU A 420 29.55 11.55 -0.90
N ILE A 421 29.75 12.57 -1.75
CA ILE A 421 31.07 13.16 -1.99
C ILE A 421 31.00 14.65 -1.64
N ALA A 422 31.99 15.13 -0.89
CA ALA A 422 32.10 16.52 -0.47
C ALA A 422 33.56 16.94 -0.38
N ASN A 423 33.83 18.25 -0.45
CA ASN A 423 35.15 18.80 -0.11
C ASN A 423 35.31 18.88 1.40
N ALA A 424 36.53 18.65 1.90
CA ALA A 424 36.90 18.97 3.26
C ALA A 424 37.15 20.48 3.41
N SER A 425 36.83 21.05 4.56
CA SER A 425 36.98 22.49 4.84
C SER A 425 38.43 22.99 4.79
N ASP A 426 39.37 22.11 5.02
CA ASP A 426 40.82 22.34 5.05
C ASP A 426 41.55 21.75 3.83
N GLY A 427 40.80 21.37 2.79
CA GLY A 427 41.27 20.76 1.54
C GLY A 427 41.15 19.24 1.53
N GLY A 428 41.06 18.72 0.29
CA GLY A 428 40.85 17.30 0.01
C GLY A 428 39.39 16.91 -0.23
N LEU A 429 39.19 15.68 -0.66
CA LEU A 429 37.91 15.10 -0.95
C LEU A 429 37.47 14.13 0.16
N ILE A 430 36.23 14.22 0.57
CA ILE A 430 35.57 13.30 1.52
C ILE A 430 34.59 12.44 0.74
N THR A 431 34.84 11.14 0.79
CA THR A 431 33.92 10.13 0.25
C THR A 431 33.26 9.40 1.41
N ARG A 432 31.95 9.55 1.59
CA ARG A 432 31.15 8.87 2.62
C ARG A 432 30.35 7.75 1.99
N ILE A 433 30.51 6.58 2.55
CA ILE A 433 29.81 5.35 2.14
C ILE A 433 28.90 4.92 3.28
N ARG A 434 27.63 4.71 3.00
CA ARG A 434 26.69 4.13 3.97
C ARG A 434 26.30 2.73 3.52
N LEU A 435 26.46 1.76 4.41
CA LEU A 435 26.11 0.35 4.21
C LEU A 435 25.19 -0.11 5.33
N GLN A 436 24.35 -1.08 5.04
CA GLN A 436 23.48 -1.68 6.05
C GLN A 436 24.34 -2.39 7.11
N ARG A 437 24.09 -2.08 8.39
CA ARG A 437 24.74 -2.77 9.50
C ARG A 437 24.20 -4.19 9.59
N ALA A 438 25.09 -5.18 9.70
CA ALA A 438 24.70 -6.53 10.08
C ALA A 438 24.44 -6.57 11.59
N ALA A 439 23.35 -7.22 11.99
CA ALA A 439 22.93 -7.33 13.39
C ALA A 439 23.84 -8.28 14.18
#